data_7e61be8cda04b4a280eeed3a9880377a
#
_entry.id   7e61be8cda04b4a280eeed3a9880377a
#
_cell.length_a   1.000
_cell.length_b   1.000
_cell.length_c   1.000
_cell.angle_alpha   90.00
_cell.angle_beta   90.00
_cell.angle_gamma   90.00
#
_symmetry.space_group_name_H-M   'P 1'
#
loop_
_entity.id
_entity.type
_entity.pdbx_description
1 polymer ?
#
loop_
_entity_poly.entity_id
_entity_poly.type
_entity_poly.pdbx_seq_one_letter_code
_entity_poly.pdbx_strand_id
1 'polypeptide(L)'
;SGGVASASDITQGLPRVTELFEARTPKGEAPISEFAGTIKVQDTERGREVILQPDDDSLEPITYQVTRRAPMLVKDGQHVDPGTQLVEGSVDPKKILRILGPRAAQMNIVNEVHDVYRSQGVDIHDKHIEVIVHQMLRRVTVIDSGDTDLLPGELVDRARFREQNKKTVAAGGRPAAGRPELMGITKASLATDSWLSAASFQETTRVLTEAALNEKEDDLKGLKENVIIGKLIPAGTGLARYRNATVEPDKAIRDTIYPNFGLGDGSLGGDLSDGDLGDVDFSNIDFGDLKLGDDFNPDDFLDDNDNPVDFGDEFRIDPDELK
;
A
#
# COMPACT_ATOMS: atom_id res chain seq x y z
N SER A 1 -32.20 6.22 10.71
CA SER A 1 -32.41 6.94 9.44
C SER A 1 -32.86 8.37 9.73
N GLY A 2 -31.92 9.21 10.14
CA GLY A 2 -32.12 10.66 10.23
C GLY A 2 -32.20 11.24 8.84
N GLY A 3 -33.26 12.04 8.55
CA GLY A 3 -33.37 12.78 7.30
C GLY A 3 -32.18 13.72 7.14
N VAL A 4 -31.74 13.91 5.91
CA VAL A 4 -30.70 14.88 5.57
C VAL A 4 -31.19 16.27 5.90
N ALA A 5 -30.58 16.92 6.90
CA ALA A 5 -31.05 18.21 7.42
C ALA A 5 -30.49 19.42 6.64
N SER A 6 -29.35 19.28 5.94
CA SER A 6 -28.74 20.37 5.16
C SER A 6 -27.88 19.86 4.00
N ALA A 7 -27.55 20.75 3.05
CA ALA A 7 -26.64 20.42 1.95
C ALA A 7 -25.23 20.05 2.45
N SER A 8 -24.82 20.54 3.63
CA SER A 8 -23.55 20.19 4.28
C SER A 8 -23.53 18.74 4.76
N ASP A 9 -24.67 18.19 5.21
CA ASP A 9 -24.76 16.80 5.65
C ASP A 9 -24.57 15.80 4.51
N ILE A 10 -24.92 16.17 3.27
CA ILE A 10 -24.74 15.33 2.09
C ILE A 10 -23.26 15.22 1.73
N THR A 11 -22.47 16.27 1.98
CA THR A 11 -21.03 16.32 1.66
C THR A 11 -20.15 15.86 2.81
N GLN A 12 -20.65 15.76 4.03
CA GLN A 12 -19.91 15.38 5.23
C GLN A 12 -19.97 13.87 5.56
N GLY A 13 -20.71 13.08 4.77
CA GLY A 13 -20.82 11.63 4.99
C GLY A 13 -19.76 10.83 4.23
N LEU A 14 -20.07 9.54 3.95
CA LEU A 14 -19.21 8.62 3.18
C LEU A 14 -18.69 9.20 1.86
N PRO A 15 -19.43 10.05 1.11
CA PRO A 15 -18.89 10.70 -0.08
C PRO A 15 -17.65 11.57 0.21
N ARG A 16 -17.58 12.22 1.39
CA ARG A 16 -16.41 13.01 1.80
C ARG A 16 -15.18 12.12 2.02
N VAL A 17 -15.35 10.95 2.64
CA VAL A 17 -14.25 9.97 2.80
C VAL A 17 -13.70 9.53 1.44
N THR A 18 -14.58 9.29 0.46
CA THR A 18 -14.17 8.95 -0.90
C THR A 18 -13.42 10.10 -1.57
N GLU A 19 -13.87 11.35 -1.41
CA GLU A 19 -13.17 12.53 -1.93
C GLU A 19 -11.78 12.68 -1.33
N LEU A 20 -11.63 12.46 -0.01
CA LEU A 20 -10.35 12.55 0.69
C LEU A 20 -9.38 11.47 0.21
N PHE A 21 -9.81 10.21 0.13
CA PHE A 21 -8.95 9.11 -0.33
C PHE A 21 -8.63 9.18 -1.83
N GLU A 22 -9.50 9.76 -2.65
CA GLU A 22 -9.21 10.02 -4.06
C GLU A 22 -8.46 11.35 -4.28
N ALA A 23 -8.16 12.08 -3.21
CA ALA A 23 -7.51 13.39 -3.25
C ALA A 23 -8.18 14.33 -4.27
N ARG A 24 -9.52 14.35 -4.31
CA ARG A 24 -10.30 15.24 -5.19
C ARG A 24 -10.44 16.60 -4.54
N THR A 25 -10.45 17.65 -5.37
CA THR A 25 -10.80 18.98 -4.91
C THR A 25 -12.26 19.00 -4.49
N PRO A 26 -12.59 19.41 -3.25
CA PRO A 26 -13.96 19.42 -2.76
C PRO A 26 -14.85 20.40 -3.50
N LYS A 27 -16.12 20.04 -3.65
CA LYS A 27 -17.13 20.98 -4.17
C LYS A 27 -17.43 22.02 -3.09
N GLY A 28 -17.17 23.29 -3.37
CA GLY A 28 -17.31 24.35 -2.38
C GLY A 28 -16.09 24.40 -1.43
N GLU A 29 -14.92 24.34 -2.01
CA GLU A 29 -13.63 24.44 -1.31
C GLU A 29 -13.58 25.71 -0.44
N ALA A 30 -13.17 25.52 0.82
CA ALA A 30 -12.85 26.63 1.71
C ALA A 30 -11.43 27.15 1.42
N PRO A 31 -11.25 28.42 1.08
CA PRO A 31 -9.95 29.00 0.86
C PRO A 31 -9.13 29.01 2.16
N ILE A 32 -7.83 28.76 2.02
CA ILE A 32 -6.82 28.86 3.08
C ILE A 32 -5.78 29.91 2.70
N SER A 33 -5.18 30.56 3.71
CA SER A 33 -4.12 31.54 3.48
C SER A 33 -2.87 30.85 2.94
N GLU A 34 -2.27 31.40 1.86
CA GLU A 34 -1.04 30.85 1.28
C GLU A 34 0.22 31.36 2.00
N PHE A 35 0.15 32.52 2.62
CA PHE A 35 1.25 33.14 3.39
C PHE A 35 0.72 33.89 4.60
N ALA A 36 1.63 34.34 5.47
CA ALA A 36 1.28 35.19 6.60
C ALA A 36 0.95 36.61 6.12
N GLY A 37 -0.10 37.20 6.70
CA GLY A 37 -0.49 38.53 6.31
C GLY A 37 -1.78 39.00 6.97
N THR A 38 -2.21 40.19 6.59
CA THR A 38 -3.43 40.83 7.11
C THR A 38 -4.56 40.70 6.13
N ILE A 39 -5.73 40.33 6.65
CA ILE A 39 -6.94 40.15 5.83
C ILE A 39 -7.71 41.49 5.70
N LYS A 40 -8.16 41.77 4.48
CA LYS A 40 -9.14 42.79 4.21
C LYS A 40 -10.37 42.17 3.55
N VAL A 41 -11.54 42.42 4.12
CA VAL A 41 -12.81 41.91 3.61
C VAL A 41 -13.57 43.03 2.90
N GLN A 42 -13.93 42.78 1.65
CA GLN A 42 -14.73 43.73 0.84
C GLN A 42 -15.98 43.02 0.31
N ASP A 43 -17.12 43.64 0.50
CA ASP A 43 -18.37 43.14 -0.08
C ASP A 43 -18.59 43.79 -1.48
N THR A 44 -18.57 42.95 -2.52
CA THR A 44 -18.81 43.32 -3.91
C THR A 44 -20.20 42.86 -4.38
N GLU A 45 -20.70 43.42 -5.49
CA GLU A 45 -22.00 43.00 -6.06
C GLU A 45 -22.06 41.50 -6.36
N ARG A 46 -20.94 40.90 -6.74
CA ARG A 46 -20.83 39.47 -7.12
C ARG A 46 -20.62 38.53 -5.97
N GLY A 47 -20.27 39.01 -4.75
CA GLY A 47 -19.94 38.17 -3.61
C GLY A 47 -19.16 38.95 -2.57
N ARG A 48 -18.47 38.21 -1.72
CA ARG A 48 -17.50 38.74 -0.74
C ARG A 48 -16.10 38.43 -1.24
N GLU A 49 -15.24 39.41 -1.26
CA GLU A 49 -13.85 39.29 -1.62
C GLU A 49 -12.99 39.38 -0.34
N VAL A 50 -12.16 38.41 -0.12
CA VAL A 50 -11.18 38.36 0.98
C VAL A 50 -9.81 38.57 0.36
N ILE A 51 -9.22 39.72 0.65
CA ILE A 51 -7.90 40.11 0.14
C ILE A 51 -6.89 39.80 1.25
N LEU A 52 -5.96 38.91 0.98
CA LEU A 52 -4.83 38.64 1.85
C LEU A 52 -3.66 39.54 1.44
N GLN A 53 -3.32 40.49 2.31
CA GLN A 53 -2.18 41.36 2.13
C GLN A 53 -0.97 40.74 2.84
N PRO A 54 0.09 40.35 2.13
CA PRO A 54 1.26 39.73 2.72
C PRO A 54 2.00 40.69 3.67
N ASP A 55 2.69 40.13 4.65
CA ASP A 55 3.62 40.90 5.50
C ASP A 55 4.94 41.18 4.77
N ASP A 56 5.24 40.41 3.74
CA ASP A 56 6.43 40.55 2.89
C ASP A 56 6.06 41.37 1.64
N ASP A 57 6.62 42.56 1.50
CA ASP A 57 6.37 43.47 0.36
C ASP A 57 6.80 42.89 -1.00
N SER A 58 7.55 41.77 -1.02
CA SER A 58 7.93 41.08 -2.25
C SER A 58 6.83 40.23 -2.88
N LEU A 59 5.75 39.93 -2.12
CA LEU A 59 4.63 39.11 -2.57
C LEU A 59 3.44 39.97 -2.99
N GLU A 60 2.75 39.52 -4.02
CA GLU A 60 1.51 40.17 -4.48
C GLU A 60 0.33 39.77 -3.60
N PRO A 61 -0.65 40.70 -3.33
CA PRO A 61 -1.83 40.38 -2.58
C PRO A 61 -2.71 39.39 -3.34
N ILE A 62 -3.23 38.37 -2.63
CA ILE A 62 -4.13 37.35 -3.21
C ILE A 62 -5.58 37.68 -2.83
N THR A 63 -6.46 37.64 -3.83
CA THR A 63 -7.90 37.85 -3.65
C THR A 63 -8.65 36.54 -3.76
N TYR A 64 -9.37 36.15 -2.71
CA TYR A 64 -10.24 34.99 -2.66
C TYR A 64 -11.70 35.43 -2.83
N GLN A 65 -12.39 34.87 -3.82
CA GLN A 65 -13.81 35.07 -3.98
C GLN A 65 -14.63 34.11 -3.15
N VAL A 66 -15.47 34.63 -2.27
CA VAL A 66 -16.25 33.83 -1.33
C VAL A 66 -17.72 34.13 -1.48
N THR A 67 -18.56 33.11 -1.37
CA THR A 67 -20.02 33.26 -1.39
C THR A 67 -20.50 34.08 -0.18
N ARG A 68 -21.39 35.03 -0.34
CA ARG A 68 -21.93 35.86 0.76
C ARG A 68 -22.54 35.07 1.92
N ARG A 69 -23.04 33.86 1.65
CA ARG A 69 -23.69 33.01 2.66
C ARG A 69 -22.68 32.15 3.46
N ALA A 70 -21.43 32.10 3.03
CA ALA A 70 -20.43 31.26 3.70
C ALA A 70 -20.03 31.91 5.04
N PRO A 71 -20.04 31.14 6.15
CA PRO A 71 -19.59 31.64 7.44
C PRO A 71 -18.11 31.97 7.40
N MET A 72 -17.75 33.19 7.78
CA MET A 72 -16.36 33.64 7.87
C MET A 72 -15.76 33.22 9.21
N LEU A 73 -14.58 32.63 9.16
CA LEU A 73 -13.80 32.27 10.36
C LEU A 73 -12.86 33.41 10.78
N VAL A 74 -12.60 34.35 9.89
CA VAL A 74 -11.67 35.47 10.09
C VAL A 74 -12.39 36.80 10.04
N LYS A 75 -11.84 37.81 10.74
CA LYS A 75 -12.37 39.18 10.80
C LYS A 75 -11.54 40.10 9.92
N ASP A 76 -12.15 41.21 9.49
CA ASP A 76 -11.45 42.27 8.79
C ASP A 76 -10.32 42.87 9.66
N GLY A 77 -9.15 43.08 9.08
CA GLY A 77 -7.95 43.51 9.79
C GLY A 77 -7.24 42.45 10.63
N GLN A 78 -7.71 41.19 10.62
CA GLN A 78 -7.05 40.12 11.37
C GLN A 78 -5.77 39.67 10.66
N HIS A 79 -4.70 39.48 11.43
CA HIS A 79 -3.48 38.83 10.99
C HIS A 79 -3.67 37.32 11.00
N VAL A 80 -3.25 36.62 9.93
CA VAL A 80 -3.35 35.16 9.79
C VAL A 80 -2.02 34.55 9.41
N ASP A 81 -1.79 33.35 9.92
CA ASP A 81 -0.65 32.52 9.56
C ASP A 81 -0.93 31.70 8.30
N PRO A 82 0.12 31.21 7.60
CA PRO A 82 -0.02 30.31 6.45
C PRO A 82 -0.84 29.07 6.83
N GLY A 83 -1.80 28.69 5.98
CA GLY A 83 -2.68 27.54 6.20
C GLY A 83 -3.89 27.83 7.09
N THR A 84 -4.09 29.07 7.54
CA THR A 84 -5.30 29.45 8.28
C THR A 84 -6.51 29.40 7.34
N GLN A 85 -7.56 28.70 7.76
CA GLN A 85 -8.83 28.61 7.00
C GLN A 85 -9.60 29.93 7.12
N LEU A 86 -10.00 30.49 5.98
CA LEU A 86 -10.67 31.79 5.91
C LEU A 86 -12.19 31.70 6.08
N VAL A 87 -12.76 30.58 5.62
CA VAL A 87 -14.20 30.33 5.57
C VAL A 87 -14.49 28.92 6.04
N GLU A 88 -15.62 28.72 6.69
CA GLU A 88 -16.06 27.37 7.06
C GLU A 88 -16.34 26.51 5.80
N GLY A 89 -15.83 25.28 5.80
CA GLY A 89 -16.00 24.33 4.71
C GLY A 89 -14.86 23.32 4.59
N SER A 90 -14.93 22.49 3.58
CA SER A 90 -13.91 21.47 3.32
C SER A 90 -12.67 22.07 2.67
N VAL A 91 -11.51 21.77 3.19
CA VAL A 91 -10.22 22.23 2.65
C VAL A 91 -9.68 21.21 1.65
N ASP A 92 -8.95 21.69 0.62
CA ASP A 92 -8.23 20.79 -0.30
C ASP A 92 -6.93 20.28 0.34
N PRO A 93 -6.79 18.95 0.55
CA PRO A 93 -5.57 18.38 1.12
C PRO A 93 -4.31 18.67 0.31
N LYS A 94 -4.43 18.89 -1.01
CA LYS A 94 -3.30 19.24 -1.88
C LYS A 94 -2.75 20.63 -1.58
N LYS A 95 -3.63 21.58 -1.25
CA LYS A 95 -3.23 22.93 -0.83
C LYS A 95 -2.54 22.89 0.53
N ILE A 96 -3.06 22.11 1.48
CA ILE A 96 -2.42 21.89 2.77
C ILE A 96 -1.02 21.29 2.59
N LEU A 97 -0.88 20.28 1.71
CA LEU A 97 0.42 19.69 1.41
C LEU A 97 1.41 20.72 0.85
N ARG A 98 0.94 21.62 -0.01
CA ARG A 98 1.79 22.64 -0.64
C ARG A 98 2.25 23.71 0.36
N ILE A 99 1.37 24.14 1.26
CA ILE A 99 1.61 25.25 2.18
C ILE A 99 2.26 24.78 3.48
N LEU A 100 1.67 23.79 4.13
CA LEU A 100 2.07 23.33 5.47
C LEU A 100 2.94 22.06 5.47
N GLY A 101 3.06 21.42 4.29
CA GLY A 101 3.88 20.23 4.13
C GLY A 101 3.17 18.90 4.41
N PRO A 102 3.91 17.77 4.25
CA PRO A 102 3.31 16.42 4.23
C PRO A 102 2.70 16.01 5.58
N ARG A 103 3.30 16.41 6.70
CA ARG A 103 2.79 16.03 8.03
C ARG A 103 1.43 16.67 8.33
N ALA A 104 1.28 17.94 8.00
CA ALA A 104 0.01 18.64 8.19
C ALA A 104 -1.09 18.06 7.30
N ALA A 105 -0.77 17.73 6.04
CA ALA A 105 -1.71 17.07 5.14
C ALA A 105 -2.14 15.68 5.65
N GLN A 106 -1.21 14.89 6.19
CA GLN A 106 -1.52 13.60 6.81
C GLN A 106 -2.50 13.75 7.98
N MET A 107 -2.17 14.63 8.92
CA MET A 107 -3.02 14.89 10.09
C MET A 107 -4.41 15.38 9.70
N ASN A 108 -4.49 16.28 8.72
CA ASN A 108 -5.78 16.79 8.24
C ASN A 108 -6.66 15.67 7.66
N ILE A 109 -6.11 14.83 6.77
CA ILE A 109 -6.87 13.72 6.18
C ILE A 109 -7.34 12.74 7.25
N VAL A 110 -6.45 12.36 8.20
CA VAL A 110 -6.80 11.45 9.29
C VAL A 110 -7.92 12.02 10.15
N ASN A 111 -7.83 13.29 10.56
CA ASN A 111 -8.82 13.95 11.38
C ASN A 111 -10.18 14.05 10.66
N GLU A 112 -10.20 14.51 9.41
CA GLU A 112 -11.44 14.63 8.64
C GLU A 112 -12.13 13.27 8.43
N VAL A 113 -11.37 12.21 8.16
CA VAL A 113 -11.94 10.86 8.05
C VAL A 113 -12.49 10.39 9.39
N HIS A 114 -11.79 10.64 10.49
CA HIS A 114 -12.28 10.32 11.83
C HIS A 114 -13.57 11.05 12.18
N ASP A 115 -13.66 12.34 11.87
CA ASP A 115 -14.85 13.15 12.17
C ASP A 115 -16.08 12.60 11.43
N VAL A 116 -15.91 12.15 10.18
CA VAL A 116 -17.01 11.51 9.44
C VAL A 116 -17.44 10.20 10.09
N TYR A 117 -16.51 9.32 10.47
CA TYR A 117 -16.87 8.04 11.09
C TYR A 117 -17.43 8.21 12.50
N ARG A 118 -16.86 9.10 13.31
CA ARG A 118 -17.37 9.43 14.66
C ARG A 118 -18.77 10.00 14.63
N SER A 119 -19.08 10.86 13.64
CA SER A 119 -20.44 11.39 13.45
C SER A 119 -21.48 10.28 13.19
N GLN A 120 -21.05 9.15 12.68
CA GLN A 120 -21.87 7.96 12.43
C GLN A 120 -21.80 6.93 13.58
N GLY A 121 -21.11 7.26 14.68
CA GLY A 121 -20.99 6.37 15.85
C GLY A 121 -20.00 5.22 15.65
N VAL A 122 -19.13 5.30 14.64
CA VAL A 122 -18.09 4.29 14.38
C VAL A 122 -16.73 4.82 14.83
N ASP A 123 -16.08 4.09 15.74
CA ASP A 123 -14.73 4.41 16.18
C ASP A 123 -13.72 3.51 15.46
N ILE A 124 -12.73 4.12 14.80
CA ILE A 124 -11.69 3.44 14.03
C ILE A 124 -10.34 3.89 14.59
N HIS A 125 -9.40 2.97 14.78
CA HIS A 125 -8.06 3.32 15.22
C HIS A 125 -7.29 4.00 14.09
N ASP A 126 -6.58 5.09 14.42
CA ASP A 126 -5.83 5.98 13.51
C ASP A 126 -4.92 5.22 12.54
N LYS A 127 -4.23 4.15 13.02
CA LYS A 127 -3.28 3.36 12.22
C LYS A 127 -3.84 2.84 10.91
N HIS A 128 -5.15 2.53 10.85
CA HIS A 128 -5.79 2.00 9.63
C HIS A 128 -5.89 3.06 8.54
N ILE A 129 -6.17 4.31 8.96
CA ILE A 129 -6.24 5.46 8.05
C ILE A 129 -4.83 5.93 7.70
N GLU A 130 -3.92 5.99 8.69
CA GLU A 130 -2.53 6.41 8.49
C GLU A 130 -1.80 5.55 7.46
N VAL A 131 -2.01 4.23 7.45
CA VAL A 131 -1.43 3.31 6.45
C VAL A 131 -1.85 3.70 5.03
N ILE A 132 -3.14 4.03 4.84
CA ILE A 132 -3.67 4.46 3.53
C ILE A 132 -3.04 5.78 3.13
N VAL A 133 -3.06 6.77 4.02
CA VAL A 133 -2.51 8.12 3.77
C VAL A 133 -1.00 8.07 3.50
N HIS A 134 -0.27 7.18 4.19
CA HIS A 134 1.14 6.93 3.92
C HIS A 134 1.38 6.48 2.47
N GLN A 135 0.55 5.58 1.94
CA GLN A 135 0.64 5.13 0.54
C GLN A 135 0.28 6.25 -0.46
N MET A 136 -0.66 7.14 -0.11
CA MET A 136 -1.02 8.29 -0.93
C MET A 136 0.11 9.33 -1.07
N LEU A 137 1.01 9.42 -0.08
CA LEU A 137 2.14 10.37 -0.03
C LEU A 137 3.51 9.71 -0.29
N ARG A 138 3.49 8.51 -0.86
CA ARG A 138 4.71 7.74 -1.11
C ARG A 138 5.54 8.30 -2.25
N ARG A 139 4.94 9.03 -3.19
CA ARG A 139 5.58 9.50 -4.42
C ARG A 139 6.06 10.94 -4.31
N VAL A 140 7.14 11.22 -5.04
CA VAL A 140 7.76 12.54 -5.18
C VAL A 140 7.92 12.84 -6.66
N THR A 141 7.52 14.04 -7.08
CA THR A 141 7.78 14.55 -8.43
C THR A 141 9.13 15.25 -8.43
N VAL A 142 10.03 14.84 -9.31
CA VAL A 142 11.35 15.45 -9.48
C VAL A 142 11.19 16.81 -10.17
N ILE A 143 11.74 17.87 -9.56
CA ILE A 143 11.74 19.23 -10.14
C ILE A 143 13.05 19.47 -10.86
N ASP A 144 14.17 19.18 -10.22
CA ASP A 144 15.52 19.32 -10.73
C ASP A 144 16.28 18.01 -10.50
N SER A 145 16.86 17.44 -11.53
CA SER A 145 17.59 16.17 -11.44
C SER A 145 18.97 16.30 -10.77
N GLY A 146 19.56 17.51 -10.70
CA GLY A 146 20.94 17.64 -10.26
C GLY A 146 21.87 16.71 -11.05
N ASP A 147 22.77 16.02 -10.34
CA ASP A 147 23.71 15.03 -10.90
C ASP A 147 23.21 13.58 -10.70
N THR A 148 21.90 13.39 -10.52
CA THR A 148 21.27 12.06 -10.35
C THR A 148 20.78 11.53 -11.71
N ASP A 149 20.54 10.21 -11.79
CA ASP A 149 19.97 9.55 -12.98
C ASP A 149 18.46 9.78 -13.15
N LEU A 150 17.86 10.64 -12.30
CA LEU A 150 16.42 10.90 -12.31
C LEU A 150 16.08 11.95 -13.39
N LEU A 151 14.90 11.81 -14.00
CA LEU A 151 14.44 12.76 -15.00
C LEU A 151 13.55 13.86 -14.38
N PRO A 152 13.69 15.12 -14.81
CA PRO A 152 12.79 16.18 -14.40
C PRO A 152 11.34 15.86 -14.79
N GLY A 153 10.40 16.03 -13.85
CA GLY A 153 8.98 15.66 -14.03
C GLY A 153 8.66 14.19 -13.77
N GLU A 154 9.65 13.34 -13.54
CA GLU A 154 9.43 11.93 -13.19
C GLU A 154 8.78 11.79 -11.81
N LEU A 155 7.85 10.82 -11.71
CA LEU A 155 7.20 10.46 -10.45
C LEU A 155 7.91 9.25 -9.83
N VAL A 156 8.72 9.49 -8.81
CA VAL A 156 9.60 8.47 -8.19
C VAL A 156 9.13 8.13 -6.78
N ASP A 157 9.39 6.89 -6.34
CA ASP A 157 9.19 6.49 -4.95
C ASP A 157 10.13 7.28 -4.02
N ARG A 158 9.59 7.74 -2.88
CA ARG A 158 10.32 8.56 -1.91
C ARG A 158 11.56 7.85 -1.34
N ALA A 159 11.52 6.52 -1.21
CA ALA A 159 12.67 5.74 -0.74
C ALA A 159 13.78 5.73 -1.80
N ARG A 160 13.43 5.45 -3.06
CA ARG A 160 14.36 5.48 -4.21
C ARG A 160 14.97 6.87 -4.40
N PHE A 161 14.15 7.92 -4.33
CA PHE A 161 14.61 9.32 -4.42
C PHE A 161 15.65 9.66 -3.35
N ARG A 162 15.40 9.24 -2.09
CA ARG A 162 16.34 9.46 -0.99
C ARG A 162 17.64 8.67 -1.15
N GLU A 163 17.55 7.43 -1.64
CA GLU A 163 18.70 6.57 -1.88
C GLU A 163 19.60 7.15 -2.97
N GLN A 164 19.02 7.59 -4.10
CA GLN A 164 19.77 8.24 -5.18
C GLN A 164 20.46 9.51 -4.70
N ASN A 165 19.74 10.39 -4.00
CA ASN A 165 20.33 11.59 -3.42
C ASN A 165 21.46 11.27 -2.45
N LYS A 166 21.33 10.24 -1.62
CA LYS A 166 22.39 9.80 -0.70
C LYS A 166 23.62 9.34 -1.45
N LYS A 167 23.46 8.58 -2.56
CA LYS A 167 24.56 8.12 -3.41
C LYS A 167 25.27 9.31 -4.06
N THR A 168 24.51 10.25 -4.64
CA THR A 168 25.06 11.44 -5.30
C THR A 168 25.82 12.35 -4.35
N VAL A 169 25.26 12.61 -3.15
CA VAL A 169 25.94 13.41 -2.13
C VAL A 169 27.24 12.72 -1.66
N ALA A 170 27.23 11.39 -1.48
CA ALA A 170 28.42 10.63 -1.11
C ALA A 170 29.52 10.69 -2.20
N ALA A 171 29.14 10.82 -3.48
CA ALA A 171 30.03 11.04 -4.59
C ALA A 171 30.47 12.52 -4.78
N GLY A 172 29.98 13.44 -3.94
CA GLY A 172 30.28 14.87 -4.01
C GLY A 172 29.48 15.64 -5.06
N GLY A 173 28.45 15.04 -5.67
CA GLY A 173 27.57 15.66 -6.64
C GLY A 173 26.41 16.43 -6.02
N ARG A 174 25.68 17.17 -6.88
CA ARG A 174 24.49 17.93 -6.50
C ARG A 174 23.25 17.00 -6.42
N PRO A 175 22.53 16.94 -5.29
CA PRO A 175 21.33 16.11 -5.15
C PRO A 175 20.17 16.64 -5.99
N ALA A 176 19.25 15.75 -6.37
CA ALA A 176 18.00 16.12 -7.02
C ALA A 176 17.06 16.84 -6.05
N ALA A 177 16.31 17.82 -6.56
CA ALA A 177 15.24 18.48 -5.86
C ALA A 177 13.88 17.91 -6.29
N GLY A 178 12.99 17.63 -5.33
CA GLY A 178 11.68 17.06 -5.60
C GLY A 178 10.60 17.55 -4.63
N ARG A 179 9.36 17.51 -5.08
CA ARG A 179 8.18 17.88 -4.31
C ARG A 179 7.32 16.67 -4.02
N PRO A 180 6.92 16.44 -2.76
CA PRO A 180 5.97 15.37 -2.42
C PRO A 180 4.63 15.61 -3.14
N GLU A 181 4.03 14.55 -3.67
CA GLU A 181 2.75 14.59 -4.35
C GLU A 181 1.71 13.75 -3.62
N LEU A 182 0.52 14.32 -3.41
CA LEU A 182 -0.62 13.60 -2.86
C LEU A 182 -1.41 12.98 -4.01
N MET A 183 -1.46 11.66 -4.02
CA MET A 183 -2.17 10.89 -5.04
C MET A 183 -3.39 10.22 -4.43
N GLY A 184 -4.51 10.20 -5.17
CA GLY A 184 -5.66 9.37 -4.82
C GLY A 184 -5.29 7.88 -4.80
N ILE A 185 -6.02 7.08 -4.01
CA ILE A 185 -5.74 5.64 -3.85
C ILE A 185 -5.77 4.88 -5.18
N THR A 186 -6.68 5.23 -6.09
CA THR A 186 -6.78 4.62 -7.42
C THR A 186 -5.51 4.91 -8.24
N LYS A 187 -5.09 6.19 -8.31
CA LYS A 187 -3.87 6.59 -9.02
C LYS A 187 -2.63 5.98 -8.38
N ALA A 188 -2.56 5.95 -7.04
CA ALA A 188 -1.45 5.35 -6.31
C ALA A 188 -1.31 3.85 -6.57
N SER A 189 -2.44 3.14 -6.68
CA SER A 189 -2.47 1.70 -6.98
C SER A 189 -2.00 1.37 -8.40
N LEU A 190 -2.28 2.24 -9.37
CA LEU A 190 -1.82 2.09 -10.76
C LEU A 190 -0.37 2.53 -10.96
N ALA A 191 0.11 3.48 -10.15
CA ALA A 191 1.49 3.99 -10.19
C ALA A 191 2.47 3.16 -9.33
N THR A 192 2.16 1.89 -9.06
CA THR A 192 3.07 0.99 -8.34
C THR A 192 4.21 0.52 -9.24
N ASP A 193 5.33 0.10 -8.64
CA ASP A 193 6.47 -0.41 -9.37
C ASP A 193 6.19 -1.81 -9.96
N SER A 194 5.28 -2.59 -9.33
CA SER A 194 4.81 -3.87 -9.83
C SER A 194 3.73 -3.70 -10.89
N TRP A 195 4.06 -4.00 -12.13
CA TRP A 195 3.09 -3.97 -13.23
C TRP A 195 2.06 -5.12 -13.13
N LEU A 196 2.41 -6.27 -12.55
CA LEU A 196 1.46 -7.36 -12.29
C LEU A 196 0.36 -6.91 -11.31
N SER A 197 0.73 -6.26 -10.22
CA SER A 197 -0.21 -5.71 -9.26
C SER A 197 -1.13 -4.66 -9.88
N ALA A 198 -0.58 -3.74 -10.67
CA ALA A 198 -1.35 -2.71 -11.36
C ALA A 198 -2.33 -3.31 -12.39
N ALA A 199 -1.87 -4.25 -13.22
CA ALA A 199 -2.69 -4.92 -14.24
C ALA A 199 -3.86 -5.71 -13.63
N SER A 200 -3.67 -6.31 -12.45
CA SER A 200 -4.74 -7.03 -11.75
C SER A 200 -5.80 -6.12 -11.12
N PHE A 201 -5.55 -4.82 -11.05
CA PHE A 201 -6.45 -3.86 -10.42
C PHE A 201 -7.39 -3.20 -11.43
N GLN A 202 -6.86 -2.44 -12.38
CA GLN A 202 -7.60 -1.72 -13.42
C GLN A 202 -6.73 -1.52 -14.66
N GLU A 203 -7.35 -1.17 -15.80
CA GLU A 203 -6.67 -0.82 -17.05
C GLU A 203 -5.67 -1.89 -17.53
N THR A 204 -6.05 -3.16 -17.40
CA THR A 204 -5.18 -4.33 -17.66
C THR A 204 -4.42 -4.23 -18.97
N THR A 205 -5.13 -3.96 -20.08
CA THR A 205 -4.53 -3.88 -21.41
C THR A 205 -3.49 -2.77 -21.51
N ARG A 206 -3.80 -1.57 -20.97
CA ARG A 206 -2.89 -0.42 -21.00
C ARG A 206 -1.62 -0.71 -20.21
N VAL A 207 -1.77 -1.25 -18.99
CA VAL A 207 -0.64 -1.57 -18.11
C VAL A 207 0.26 -2.64 -18.73
N LEU A 208 -0.32 -3.72 -19.28
CA LEU A 208 0.44 -4.78 -19.94
C LEU A 208 1.17 -4.28 -21.19
N THR A 209 0.50 -3.46 -22.01
CA THR A 209 1.13 -2.87 -23.20
C THR A 209 2.30 -1.97 -22.82
N GLU A 210 2.12 -1.11 -21.82
CA GLU A 210 3.18 -0.22 -21.33
C GLU A 210 4.36 -1.00 -20.72
N ALA A 211 4.06 -2.07 -19.96
CA ALA A 211 5.09 -2.93 -19.38
C ALA A 211 5.90 -3.65 -20.47
N ALA A 212 5.24 -4.14 -21.52
CA ALA A 212 5.90 -4.80 -22.64
C ALA A 212 6.75 -3.85 -23.50
N LEU A 213 6.24 -2.63 -23.76
CA LEU A 213 6.98 -1.62 -24.53
C LEU A 213 8.23 -1.10 -23.80
N ASN A 214 8.16 -1.01 -22.48
CA ASN A 214 9.25 -0.49 -21.65
C ASN A 214 10.12 -1.61 -21.05
N GLU A 215 9.92 -2.87 -21.44
CA GLU A 215 10.66 -4.03 -20.92
C GLU A 215 10.73 -4.06 -19.40
N LYS A 216 9.59 -3.75 -18.73
CA LYS A 216 9.55 -3.66 -17.27
C LYS A 216 9.66 -5.05 -16.65
N GLU A 217 10.58 -5.21 -15.72
CA GLU A 217 10.69 -6.38 -14.85
C GLU A 217 9.89 -6.16 -13.55
N ASP A 218 9.31 -7.24 -13.00
CA ASP A 218 8.62 -7.22 -11.71
C ASP A 218 9.46 -7.99 -10.70
N ASP A 219 9.90 -7.30 -9.66
CA ASP A 219 10.76 -7.87 -8.60
C ASP A 219 10.03 -8.87 -7.68
N LEU A 220 8.72 -9.05 -7.82
CA LEU A 220 7.89 -9.92 -6.98
C LEU A 220 8.04 -9.68 -5.47
N LYS A 221 8.23 -8.43 -5.07
CA LYS A 221 8.39 -8.04 -3.65
C LYS A 221 7.07 -7.91 -2.90
N GLY A 222 5.96 -7.69 -3.59
CA GLY A 222 4.64 -7.54 -3.00
C GLY A 222 3.95 -8.89 -2.73
N LEU A 223 2.80 -8.83 -2.08
CA LEU A 223 1.99 -10.02 -1.79
C LEU A 223 1.19 -10.44 -3.02
N LYS A 224 0.57 -9.49 -3.71
CA LYS A 224 -0.36 -9.75 -4.80
C LYS A 224 0.33 -10.43 -6.00
N GLU A 225 1.52 -9.99 -6.37
CA GLU A 225 2.30 -10.56 -7.47
C GLU A 225 2.62 -12.05 -7.24
N ASN A 226 3.05 -12.38 -6.02
CA ASN A 226 3.36 -13.76 -5.65
C ASN A 226 2.12 -14.65 -5.64
N VAL A 227 0.98 -14.12 -5.16
CA VAL A 227 -0.30 -14.84 -5.16
C VAL A 227 -0.76 -15.13 -6.59
N ILE A 228 -0.66 -14.15 -7.51
CA ILE A 228 -1.05 -14.32 -8.91
C ILE A 228 -0.24 -15.43 -9.60
N ILE A 229 1.08 -15.51 -9.32
CA ILE A 229 1.99 -16.50 -9.92
C ILE A 229 1.92 -17.85 -9.19
N GLY A 230 1.26 -17.93 -8.02
CA GLY A 230 1.19 -19.13 -7.21
C GLY A 230 2.45 -19.41 -6.37
N LYS A 231 3.30 -18.40 -6.14
CA LYS A 231 4.45 -18.51 -5.24
C LYS A 231 4.08 -18.18 -3.80
N LEU A 232 4.90 -18.66 -2.85
CA LEU A 232 4.76 -18.26 -1.45
C LEU A 232 4.95 -16.75 -1.31
N ILE A 233 4.06 -16.11 -0.53
CA ILE A 233 4.18 -14.68 -0.25
C ILE A 233 5.45 -14.39 0.55
N PRO A 234 6.13 -13.26 0.34
CA PRO A 234 7.35 -12.87 1.07
C PRO A 234 7.02 -12.37 2.49
N ALA A 235 6.24 -13.15 3.24
CA ALA A 235 5.81 -12.87 4.61
C ALA A 235 5.64 -14.18 5.39
N GLY A 236 5.82 -14.14 6.72
CA GLY A 236 5.70 -15.31 7.56
C GLY A 236 6.68 -16.43 7.16
N THR A 237 6.19 -17.62 6.94
CA THR A 237 6.98 -18.79 6.54
C THR A 237 7.57 -18.70 5.13
N GLY A 238 7.03 -17.83 4.27
CA GLY A 238 7.55 -17.55 2.93
C GLY A 238 8.80 -16.68 2.88
N LEU A 239 9.24 -16.12 4.01
CA LEU A 239 10.49 -15.36 4.08
C LEU A 239 11.70 -16.29 3.81
N ALA A 240 12.67 -15.79 3.03
CA ALA A 240 13.86 -16.53 2.64
C ALA A 240 14.61 -17.15 3.84
N ARG A 241 14.67 -16.46 4.98
CA ARG A 241 15.32 -16.96 6.20
C ARG A 241 14.68 -18.23 6.76
N TYR A 242 13.35 -18.40 6.61
CA TYR A 242 12.65 -19.60 7.07
C TYR A 242 12.70 -20.70 6.02
N ARG A 243 12.67 -20.33 4.74
CA ARG A 243 12.77 -21.29 3.64
C ARG A 243 14.14 -21.95 3.55
N ASN A 244 15.20 -21.24 3.95
CA ASN A 244 16.57 -21.74 3.97
C ASN A 244 16.93 -22.37 5.32
N ALA A 245 16.02 -22.40 6.30
CA ALA A 245 16.24 -23.06 7.58
C ALA A 245 15.95 -24.55 7.42
N THR A 246 17.00 -25.38 7.53
CA THR A 246 16.88 -26.82 7.65
C THR A 246 16.71 -27.16 9.13
N VAL A 247 15.70 -27.97 9.45
CA VAL A 247 15.48 -28.46 10.80
C VAL A 247 16.14 -29.83 10.87
N GLU A 248 17.26 -29.91 11.58
CA GLU A 248 17.89 -31.18 11.87
C GLU A 248 17.39 -31.63 13.26
N PRO A 249 16.68 -32.75 13.37
CA PRO A 249 16.32 -33.29 14.68
C PRO A 249 17.58 -33.72 15.43
N ASP A 250 17.57 -33.54 16.76
CA ASP A 250 18.67 -34.01 17.62
C ASP A 250 18.93 -35.51 17.37
N LYS A 251 20.20 -35.91 17.29
CA LYS A 251 20.59 -37.31 17.02
C LYS A 251 19.87 -38.32 17.93
N ALA A 252 19.72 -37.97 19.22
CA ALA A 252 18.99 -38.80 20.17
C ALA A 252 17.52 -38.99 19.82
N ILE A 253 16.87 -37.96 19.29
CA ILE A 253 15.47 -38.00 18.86
C ILE A 253 15.35 -38.74 17.53
N ARG A 254 16.27 -38.49 16.61
CA ARG A 254 16.35 -39.17 15.30
C ARG A 254 16.52 -40.69 15.46
N ASP A 255 17.45 -41.14 16.32
CA ASP A 255 17.71 -42.55 16.57
C ASP A 255 16.53 -43.22 17.31
N THR A 256 15.69 -42.45 18.00
CA THR A 256 14.50 -42.97 18.68
C THR A 256 13.31 -43.10 17.74
N ILE A 257 13.14 -42.15 16.81
CA ILE A 257 12.00 -42.15 15.87
C ILE A 257 12.28 -43.02 14.64
N TYR A 258 13.55 -43.10 14.21
CA TYR A 258 13.97 -43.87 13.04
C TYR A 258 15.08 -44.87 13.35
N PRO A 259 14.85 -45.83 14.26
CA PRO A 259 15.92 -46.74 14.73
C PRO A 259 16.48 -47.66 13.65
N ASN A 260 15.81 -47.82 12.52
CA ASN A 260 16.21 -48.77 11.45
C ASN A 260 16.36 -48.15 10.05
N PHE A 261 16.26 -46.83 9.90
CA PHE A 261 16.66 -46.23 8.64
C PHE A 261 18.20 -46.21 8.58
N GLY A 262 18.77 -47.32 8.17
CA GLY A 262 20.24 -47.59 8.03
C GLY A 262 20.94 -46.68 7.00
N LEU A 263 20.66 -45.37 7.08
CA LEU A 263 21.52 -44.37 6.47
C LEU A 263 22.70 -44.14 7.40
N GLY A 264 23.71 -44.98 7.23
CA GLY A 264 25.00 -44.81 7.86
C GLY A 264 25.50 -43.39 7.74
N ASP A 265 26.30 -42.99 8.74
CA ASP A 265 27.02 -41.72 8.84
C ASP A 265 27.81 -41.45 7.53
N GLY A 266 27.14 -40.91 6.55
CA GLY A 266 27.70 -40.69 5.21
C GLY A 266 26.76 -39.84 4.37
N SER A 267 26.84 -38.53 4.55
CA SER A 267 26.67 -37.54 3.50
C SER A 267 25.54 -37.79 2.49
N LEU A 268 24.29 -37.36 2.83
CA LEU A 268 23.33 -36.92 1.82
C LEU A 268 23.63 -35.44 1.44
N GLY A 269 24.90 -35.16 1.14
CA GLY A 269 25.39 -33.96 0.48
C GLY A 269 25.72 -34.24 -0.99
N GLY A 270 25.05 -35.21 -1.58
CA GLY A 270 25.11 -35.49 -3.03
C GLY A 270 24.00 -34.73 -3.74
N ASP A 271 24.42 -33.90 -4.66
CA ASP A 271 23.64 -33.29 -5.73
C ASP A 271 22.60 -34.31 -6.29
N LEU A 272 21.35 -34.21 -5.87
CA LEU A 272 20.24 -34.93 -6.49
C LEU A 272 19.98 -34.29 -7.85
N SER A 273 20.89 -34.47 -8.80
CA SER A 273 20.62 -34.27 -10.21
C SER A 273 19.60 -35.31 -10.66
N ASP A 274 18.56 -34.82 -11.21
CA ASP A 274 17.45 -35.44 -11.92
C ASP A 274 17.91 -36.69 -12.71
N GLY A 275 17.71 -37.91 -12.18
CA GLY A 275 18.00 -39.10 -12.95
C GLY A 275 18.12 -40.43 -12.24
N ASP A 276 18.20 -40.52 -10.91
CA ASP A 276 18.53 -41.78 -10.25
C ASP A 276 17.53 -42.21 -9.15
N LEU A 277 16.24 -42.13 -9.45
CA LEU A 277 15.15 -42.74 -8.66
C LEU A 277 14.70 -44.12 -9.22
N GLY A 278 15.50 -44.71 -10.09
CA GLY A 278 15.24 -46.04 -10.62
C GLY A 278 15.84 -47.10 -9.67
N ASP A 279 15.01 -47.91 -9.06
CA ASP A 279 15.28 -49.11 -8.22
C ASP A 279 15.44 -48.90 -6.71
N VAL A 280 14.60 -48.11 -6.08
CA VAL A 280 14.36 -48.32 -4.65
C VAL A 280 13.24 -49.34 -4.49
N ASP A 281 13.65 -50.59 -4.15
CA ASP A 281 12.70 -51.67 -3.88
C ASP A 281 12.01 -51.47 -2.53
N PHE A 282 10.80 -50.93 -2.58
CA PHE A 282 9.96 -50.71 -1.39
C PHE A 282 9.27 -51.98 -0.87
N SER A 283 9.49 -53.15 -1.50
CA SER A 283 8.77 -54.39 -1.17
C SER A 283 9.24 -55.04 0.15
N ASN A 284 10.34 -54.56 0.76
CA ASN A 284 10.90 -55.08 2.00
C ASN A 284 10.79 -54.12 3.20
N ILE A 285 9.99 -53.08 3.12
CA ILE A 285 9.77 -52.20 4.26
C ILE A 285 8.67 -52.82 5.13
N ASP A 286 9.10 -53.39 6.29
CA ASP A 286 8.20 -53.90 7.31
C ASP A 286 7.66 -52.70 8.12
N PHE A 287 6.40 -52.34 7.89
CA PHE A 287 5.69 -51.30 8.61
C PHE A 287 5.11 -51.77 9.96
N GLY A 288 5.37 -53.02 10.36
CA GLY A 288 4.75 -53.64 11.53
C GLY A 288 5.13 -53.05 12.90
N ASP A 289 6.20 -52.27 12.99
CA ASP A 289 6.67 -51.65 14.24
C ASP A 289 6.45 -50.14 14.35
N LEU A 290 5.74 -49.55 13.40
CA LEU A 290 5.35 -48.14 13.46
C LEU A 290 4.24 -47.99 14.51
N LYS A 291 4.58 -47.60 15.73
CA LYS A 291 3.62 -47.11 16.72
C LYS A 291 3.10 -45.75 16.23
N LEU A 292 2.09 -45.77 15.37
CA LEU A 292 1.20 -44.65 15.11
C LEU A 292 0.45 -44.44 16.42
N GLY A 293 0.30 -43.17 16.83
CA GLY A 293 -0.28 -42.80 18.12
C GLY A 293 -1.62 -43.48 18.39
N ASP A 294 -2.00 -43.57 19.66
CA ASP A 294 -3.15 -44.37 20.18
C ASP A 294 -4.52 -43.99 19.51
N ASP A 295 -4.56 -42.96 18.66
CA ASP A 295 -5.76 -42.52 17.93
C ASP A 295 -5.80 -42.98 16.47
N PHE A 296 -4.80 -43.75 15.97
CA PHE A 296 -4.78 -44.25 14.60
C PHE A 296 -5.42 -45.63 14.52
N ASN A 297 -6.62 -45.72 13.95
CA ASN A 297 -7.29 -47.00 13.66
C ASN A 297 -7.12 -47.31 12.14
N PRO A 298 -6.38 -48.36 11.75
CA PRO A 298 -6.22 -48.74 10.34
C PRO A 298 -7.54 -49.09 9.68
N ASP A 299 -8.54 -49.51 10.43
CA ASP A 299 -9.87 -49.92 9.90
C ASP A 299 -10.68 -48.72 9.35
N ASP A 300 -10.33 -47.50 9.71
CA ASP A 300 -11.00 -46.30 9.18
C ASP A 300 -10.69 -46.01 7.70
N PHE A 301 -9.74 -46.74 7.11
CA PHE A 301 -9.35 -46.64 5.70
C PHE A 301 -9.74 -47.84 4.83
N LEU A 302 -10.49 -48.77 5.40
CA LEU A 302 -10.99 -49.94 4.69
C LEU A 302 -12.52 -49.87 4.58
N ASP A 303 -13.10 -50.36 3.48
CA ASP A 303 -14.53 -50.56 3.34
C ASP A 303 -14.99 -51.83 4.05
N ASP A 304 -16.29 -52.08 4.14
CA ASP A 304 -16.90 -53.25 4.77
C ASP A 304 -16.42 -54.61 4.16
N ASN A 305 -15.59 -54.59 3.12
CA ASN A 305 -15.04 -55.75 2.42
C ASN A 305 -13.49 -55.82 2.48
N ASP A 306 -12.85 -55.12 3.43
CA ASP A 306 -11.39 -55.06 3.61
C ASP A 306 -10.65 -54.43 2.39
N ASN A 307 -11.30 -53.64 1.54
CA ASN A 307 -10.64 -52.92 0.48
C ASN A 307 -10.37 -51.47 0.89
N PRO A 308 -9.28 -50.83 0.39
CA PRO A 308 -9.02 -49.42 0.62
C PRO A 308 -10.19 -48.55 0.14
N VAL A 309 -10.65 -47.63 0.99
CA VAL A 309 -11.73 -46.71 0.65
C VAL A 309 -11.31 -45.87 -0.57
N ASP A 310 -12.09 -45.98 -1.64
CA ASP A 310 -11.90 -45.17 -2.85
C ASP A 310 -12.48 -43.76 -2.58
N PHE A 311 -11.60 -42.75 -2.42
CA PHE A 311 -11.96 -41.36 -2.18
C PHE A 311 -12.50 -40.63 -3.42
N GLY A 312 -12.88 -41.36 -4.47
CA GLY A 312 -13.54 -40.84 -5.67
C GLY A 312 -12.65 -39.95 -6.56
N ASP A 313 -13.07 -39.79 -7.79
CA ASP A 313 -12.34 -39.06 -8.84
C ASP A 313 -12.14 -37.53 -8.59
N GLU A 314 -12.57 -37.00 -7.47
CA GLU A 314 -12.44 -35.56 -7.13
C GLU A 314 -10.98 -35.10 -6.93
N PHE A 315 -10.03 -36.02 -6.80
CA PHE A 315 -8.61 -35.72 -6.65
C PHE A 315 -7.70 -36.23 -7.78
N ARG A 316 -8.27 -36.75 -8.87
CA ARG A 316 -7.49 -37.08 -10.07
C ARG A 316 -7.25 -35.83 -10.90
N ILE A 317 -6.06 -35.27 -10.78
CA ILE A 317 -5.54 -34.28 -11.74
C ILE A 317 -5.30 -35.06 -13.05
N ASP A 318 -6.03 -34.70 -14.10
CA ASP A 318 -5.86 -35.28 -15.44
C ASP A 318 -4.45 -34.95 -15.95
N PRO A 319 -3.61 -35.94 -16.29
CA PRO A 319 -2.25 -35.70 -16.81
C PRO A 319 -2.18 -34.89 -18.10
N ASP A 320 -3.31 -34.75 -18.81
CA ASP A 320 -3.36 -33.99 -20.07
C ASP A 320 -3.64 -32.49 -19.89
N GLU A 321 -3.98 -32.02 -18.69
CA GLU A 321 -4.11 -30.59 -18.38
C GLU A 321 -2.77 -29.92 -17.98
N LEU A 322 -1.68 -30.67 -17.94
CA LEU A 322 -0.33 -30.19 -17.58
C LEU A 322 0.61 -30.02 -18.78
N LYS A 323 0.07 -29.90 -20.00
CA LYS A 323 0.89 -29.60 -21.20
C LYS A 323 0.73 -28.19 -21.69
#